data_dc440af284e937df69b8468b4e9074d1
#
_entry.id   dc440af284e937df69b8468b4e9074d1
#
_cell.length_a   1.000
_cell.length_b   1.000
_cell.length_c   1.000
_cell.angle_alpha   90.00
_cell.angle_beta   90.00
_cell.angle_gamma   90.00
#
_symmetry.space_group_name_H-M   'P 1'
#
loop_
_entity.id
_entity.type
_entity.pdbx_description
1 polymer ?
#
loop_
_entity_poly.entity_id
_entity_poly.type
_entity_poly.pdbx_seq_one_letter_code
_entity_poly.pdbx_strand_id
1 'polypeptide(L)'
;MSTVFSHIIQKRFSGVNEDVATDALAYILESSAAARRGMQNLLAGCAADMPELTFKTQQTEGSIRPDMWGFAGNEPHVYIENKFWAGLTDNQPVSYLKELAKLGRPAVLLVVAPEKRQHTLWRELLARLQAAGILPTEDAPGGGVSQMASTSEGPVIALTSWAAVLSTLEMQTVDDPAARSDIGQLRALCEAADSEAFLPLSAETLCDQRTPQLMLQLSDLVQTIADTAVARGVFLHGGLRPQNSSERIGRYTYFGEDRRSWGWVGVHFRHWRTYGRTPLWFVISQPECDRKGVADSIGQWAAKNEVFTARDAKGDFVIALDIHAGEEKGVVVSAIVDKLEAVYQQLPIPDQSSVIEPALPETPDE
;
A
#
# COMPACT_ATOMS: atom_id res chain seq x y z
N MET A 1 7.54 -8.74 -2.50
CA MET A 1 8.69 -8.87 -1.57
C MET A 1 9.08 -7.48 -1.07
N SER A 2 9.30 -7.29 0.22
CA SER A 2 9.83 -6.01 0.71
C SER A 2 11.33 -5.95 0.40
N THR A 3 11.79 -4.88 -0.24
CA THR A 3 13.22 -4.62 -0.48
C THR A 3 13.70 -3.58 0.50
N VAL A 4 15.03 -3.47 0.68
CA VAL A 4 15.63 -2.44 1.56
C VAL A 4 15.18 -1.04 1.13
N PHE A 5 15.13 -0.79 -0.17
CA PHE A 5 14.70 0.49 -0.74
C PHE A 5 13.23 0.79 -0.41
N SER A 6 12.31 -0.15 -0.67
CA SER A 6 10.89 0.03 -0.33
C SER A 6 10.66 0.21 1.17
N HIS A 7 11.43 -0.49 2.02
CA HIS A 7 11.35 -0.35 3.47
C HIS A 7 11.80 1.05 3.96
N ILE A 8 12.91 1.56 3.43
CA ILE A 8 13.41 2.90 3.78
C ILE A 8 12.40 3.98 3.36
N ILE A 9 11.86 3.88 2.15
CA ILE A 9 10.91 4.86 1.61
C ILE A 9 9.64 4.89 2.42
N GLN A 10 9.02 3.74 2.69
CA GLN A 10 7.81 3.64 3.53
C GLN A 10 8.02 4.23 4.93
N LYS A 11 9.21 4.05 5.51
CA LYS A 11 9.50 4.49 6.88
C LYS A 11 9.87 5.97 6.98
N ARG A 12 10.47 6.56 5.94
CA ARG A 12 11.10 7.88 5.99
C ARG A 12 10.44 8.94 5.10
N PHE A 13 9.74 8.52 4.05
CA PHE A 13 9.27 9.40 2.98
C PHE A 13 7.76 9.24 2.72
N SER A 14 6.97 9.01 3.77
CA SER A 14 5.51 8.99 3.63
C SER A 14 5.01 10.33 3.05
N GLY A 15 4.39 10.27 1.87
CA GLY A 15 3.85 11.45 1.16
C GLY A 15 4.62 11.90 -0.09
N VAL A 16 5.83 11.37 -0.35
CA VAL A 16 6.67 11.69 -1.54
C VAL A 16 6.91 10.48 -2.45
N ASN A 17 6.03 9.48 -2.41
CA ASN A 17 6.23 8.25 -3.17
C ASN A 17 6.24 8.47 -4.68
N GLU A 18 5.52 9.47 -5.20
CA GLU A 18 5.47 9.80 -6.64
C GLU A 18 6.83 10.32 -7.12
N ASP A 19 7.44 11.27 -6.41
CA ASP A 19 8.76 11.82 -6.77
C ASP A 19 9.85 10.75 -6.73
N VAL A 20 9.84 9.92 -5.68
CA VAL A 20 10.83 8.84 -5.53
C VAL A 20 10.70 7.78 -6.62
N ALA A 21 9.47 7.41 -7.00
CA ALA A 21 9.24 6.48 -8.10
C ALA A 21 9.66 7.06 -9.44
N THR A 22 9.44 8.36 -9.66
CA THR A 22 9.88 9.11 -10.83
C THR A 22 11.40 9.12 -10.94
N ASP A 23 12.09 9.47 -9.86
CA ASP A 23 13.57 9.50 -9.84
C ASP A 23 14.18 8.11 -10.02
N ALA A 24 13.57 7.07 -9.43
CA ALA A 24 13.99 5.69 -9.63
C ALA A 24 13.80 5.23 -11.08
N LEU A 25 12.65 5.54 -11.70
CA LEU A 25 12.40 5.22 -13.10
C LEU A 25 13.40 5.95 -14.02
N ALA A 26 13.65 7.23 -13.76
CA ALA A 26 14.61 8.01 -14.53
C ALA A 26 16.02 7.41 -14.45
N TYR A 27 16.48 7.06 -13.25
CA TYR A 27 17.77 6.41 -13.05
C TYR A 27 17.88 5.09 -13.83
N ILE A 28 16.84 4.25 -13.81
CA ILE A 28 16.79 3.00 -14.57
C ILE A 28 16.90 3.27 -16.07
N LEU A 29 16.15 4.26 -16.58
CA LEU A 29 16.17 4.62 -18.00
C LEU A 29 17.49 5.29 -18.42
N GLU A 30 18.15 6.02 -17.53
CA GLU A 30 19.47 6.61 -17.80
C GLU A 30 20.57 5.56 -17.81
N SER A 31 20.57 4.62 -16.85
CA SER A 31 21.62 3.63 -16.67
C SER A 31 21.55 2.46 -17.63
N SER A 32 20.35 2.06 -18.12
CA SER A 32 20.14 0.88 -18.96
C SER A 32 19.57 1.21 -20.34
N ALA A 33 20.36 0.96 -21.39
CA ALA A 33 19.88 1.07 -22.77
C ALA A 33 18.77 0.02 -23.08
N ALA A 34 18.79 -1.12 -22.41
CA ALA A 34 17.74 -2.13 -22.53
C ALA A 34 16.41 -1.64 -21.94
N ALA A 35 16.45 -1.00 -20.77
CA ALA A 35 15.27 -0.38 -20.17
C ALA A 35 14.71 0.75 -21.06
N ARG A 36 15.58 1.60 -21.62
CA ARG A 36 15.14 2.63 -22.58
C ARG A 36 14.41 2.03 -23.78
N ARG A 37 14.91 0.92 -24.36
CA ARG A 37 14.19 0.21 -25.44
C ARG A 37 12.82 -0.28 -24.99
N GLY A 38 12.69 -0.74 -23.73
CA GLY A 38 11.38 -1.11 -23.18
C GLY A 38 10.40 0.05 -23.17
N MET A 39 10.83 1.20 -22.66
CA MET A 39 9.99 2.42 -22.67
C MET A 39 9.68 2.88 -24.10
N GLN A 40 10.66 2.80 -25.01
CA GLN A 40 10.46 3.12 -26.42
C GLN A 40 9.38 2.24 -27.07
N ASN A 41 9.41 0.92 -26.79
CA ASN A 41 8.41 -0.02 -27.30
C ASN A 41 6.99 0.29 -26.78
N LEU A 42 6.88 0.70 -25.52
CA LEU A 42 5.60 1.14 -24.95
C LEU A 42 5.09 2.40 -25.67
N LEU A 43 5.95 3.39 -25.87
CA LEU A 43 5.60 4.65 -26.54
C LEU A 43 5.31 4.48 -28.04
N ALA A 44 5.97 3.55 -28.71
CA ALA A 44 5.67 3.19 -30.11
C ALA A 44 4.22 2.67 -30.28
N GLY A 45 3.62 2.12 -29.23
CA GLY A 45 2.19 1.80 -29.18
C GLY A 45 1.27 3.00 -29.19
N CYS A 46 1.78 4.20 -28.85
CA CYS A 46 1.02 5.46 -28.83
C CYS A 46 1.18 6.26 -30.14
N ALA A 47 2.38 6.21 -30.74
CA ALA A 47 2.67 6.92 -31.98
C ALA A 47 3.70 6.15 -32.79
N ALA A 48 3.34 5.75 -34.03
CA ALA A 48 4.14 4.85 -34.86
C ALA A 48 5.54 5.41 -35.22
N ASP A 49 5.66 6.71 -35.40
CA ASP A 49 6.90 7.38 -35.85
C ASP A 49 7.66 8.03 -34.68
N MET A 50 7.60 7.44 -33.48
CA MET A 50 8.31 7.96 -32.31
C MET A 50 9.82 7.78 -32.47
N PRO A 51 10.62 8.86 -32.44
CA PRO A 51 12.08 8.77 -32.56
C PRO A 51 12.69 8.10 -31.31
N GLU A 52 13.99 7.76 -31.39
CA GLU A 52 14.72 7.28 -30.21
C GLU A 52 14.80 8.38 -29.16
N LEU A 53 14.43 8.05 -27.92
CA LEU A 53 14.30 9.02 -26.83
C LEU A 53 15.33 8.82 -25.72
N THR A 54 15.78 9.93 -25.16
CA THR A 54 16.41 10.01 -23.84
C THR A 54 15.45 10.63 -22.84
N PHE A 55 15.54 10.24 -21.58
CA PHE A 55 14.59 10.68 -20.55
C PHE A 55 15.29 11.53 -19.49
N LYS A 56 14.63 12.62 -19.06
CA LYS A 56 15.10 13.53 -18.01
C LYS A 56 13.96 13.90 -17.08
N THR A 57 14.24 14.01 -15.78
CA THR A 57 13.27 14.48 -14.77
C THR A 57 13.37 15.98 -14.54
N GLN A 58 12.34 16.53 -13.89
CA GLN A 58 12.29 17.86 -13.28
C GLN A 58 12.68 19.02 -14.23
N GLN A 59 12.47 18.86 -15.54
CA GLN A 59 12.59 19.98 -16.47
C GLN A 59 11.37 20.89 -16.31
N THR A 60 11.59 22.20 -16.39
CA THR A 60 10.52 23.20 -16.35
C THR A 60 10.57 24.03 -17.62
N GLU A 61 9.45 24.15 -18.30
CA GLU A 61 9.30 25.05 -19.43
C GLU A 61 8.04 25.88 -19.24
N GLY A 62 8.21 27.21 -19.13
CA GLY A 62 7.11 28.13 -18.86
C GLY A 62 6.39 27.79 -17.53
N SER A 63 5.10 27.44 -17.63
CA SER A 63 4.23 27.11 -16.49
C SER A 63 4.04 25.61 -16.27
N ILE A 64 4.71 24.76 -17.09
CA ILE A 64 4.55 23.31 -16.99
C ILE A 64 5.78 22.64 -16.38
N ARG A 65 5.54 21.59 -15.62
CA ARG A 65 6.57 20.75 -15.01
C ARG A 65 6.08 19.31 -14.96
N PRO A 66 6.12 18.59 -16.09
CA PRO A 66 5.89 17.15 -16.07
C PRO A 66 6.95 16.45 -15.23
N ASP A 67 6.62 15.31 -14.65
CA ASP A 67 7.54 14.54 -13.83
C ASP A 67 8.75 14.06 -14.63
N MET A 68 8.55 13.71 -15.92
CA MET A 68 9.63 13.27 -16.79
C MET A 68 9.37 13.72 -18.24
N TRP A 69 10.44 13.97 -18.95
CA TRP A 69 10.46 14.36 -20.37
C TRP A 69 11.19 13.33 -21.21
N GLY A 70 10.66 12.99 -22.38
CA GLY A 70 11.34 12.22 -23.42
C GLY A 70 11.80 13.12 -24.56
N PHE A 71 13.10 13.14 -24.81
CA PHE A 71 13.74 13.97 -25.83
C PHE A 71 14.34 13.16 -26.98
N ALA A 72 14.15 13.60 -28.21
CA ALA A 72 14.97 13.21 -29.35
C ALA A 72 15.99 14.31 -29.61
N GLY A 73 17.25 14.07 -29.27
CA GLY A 73 18.25 15.14 -29.19
C GLY A 73 17.88 16.18 -28.13
N ASN A 74 17.58 17.41 -28.56
CA ASN A 74 17.14 18.48 -27.65
C ASN A 74 15.64 18.79 -27.81
N GLU A 75 14.91 18.03 -28.58
CA GLU A 75 13.52 18.28 -28.88
C GLU A 75 12.60 17.37 -28.04
N PRO A 76 11.68 17.91 -27.24
CA PRO A 76 10.74 17.10 -26.48
C PRO A 76 9.71 16.44 -27.43
N HIS A 77 9.38 15.20 -27.15
CA HIS A 77 8.33 14.43 -27.84
C HIS A 77 7.33 13.81 -26.86
N VAL A 78 7.75 13.61 -25.62
CA VAL A 78 6.95 12.91 -24.62
C VAL A 78 7.02 13.67 -23.30
N TYR A 79 5.85 13.88 -22.69
CA TYR A 79 5.73 14.22 -21.29
C TYR A 79 5.17 13.00 -20.55
N ILE A 80 5.77 12.66 -19.43
CA ILE A 80 5.30 11.58 -18.58
C ILE A 80 4.88 12.19 -17.25
N GLU A 81 3.66 11.89 -16.84
CA GLU A 81 3.10 12.25 -15.55
C GLU A 81 2.88 10.99 -14.73
N ASN A 82 3.60 10.87 -13.64
CA ASN A 82 3.56 9.74 -12.74
C ASN A 82 2.60 10.02 -11.59
N LYS A 83 1.67 9.12 -11.36
CA LYS A 83 0.68 9.24 -10.29
C LYS A 83 0.63 7.98 -9.46
N PHE A 84 0.45 8.16 -8.16
CA PHE A 84 -0.12 7.13 -7.32
C PHE A 84 -1.54 7.55 -6.93
N TRP A 85 -1.69 8.34 -5.89
CA TRP A 85 -2.99 8.69 -5.33
C TRP A 85 -3.25 10.17 -5.25
N ALA A 86 -2.28 11.03 -5.52
CA ALA A 86 -2.48 12.47 -5.64
C ALA A 86 -3.47 12.82 -6.76
N GLY A 87 -4.29 13.83 -6.57
CA GLY A 87 -5.21 14.35 -7.56
C GLY A 87 -4.47 15.00 -8.75
N LEU A 88 -5.17 15.17 -9.86
CA LEU A 88 -4.68 16.00 -10.94
C LEU A 88 -4.69 17.47 -10.49
N THR A 89 -3.62 18.21 -10.80
CA THR A 89 -3.58 19.66 -10.61
C THR A 89 -4.44 20.36 -11.66
N ASP A 90 -4.72 21.65 -11.48
CA ASP A 90 -5.55 22.43 -12.41
C ASP A 90 -4.96 22.49 -13.83
N ASN A 91 -3.64 22.37 -13.95
CA ASN A 91 -2.92 22.39 -15.22
C ASN A 91 -2.92 21.06 -15.96
N GLN A 92 -3.23 19.96 -15.28
CA GLN A 92 -3.18 18.60 -15.83
C GLN A 92 -4.55 18.16 -16.37
N PRO A 93 -4.64 17.55 -17.55
CA PRO A 93 -3.60 17.33 -18.58
C PRO A 93 -3.51 18.49 -19.59
N VAL A 94 -4.40 19.47 -19.50
CA VAL A 94 -4.69 20.49 -20.54
C VAL A 94 -3.46 21.29 -20.93
N SER A 95 -2.74 21.85 -19.95
CA SER A 95 -1.56 22.69 -20.22
C SER A 95 -0.45 21.87 -20.89
N TYR A 96 -0.26 20.61 -20.49
CA TYR A 96 0.76 19.75 -21.09
C TYR A 96 0.46 19.42 -22.55
N LEU A 97 -0.77 19.09 -22.89
CA LEU A 97 -1.16 18.84 -24.28
C LEU A 97 -1.05 20.10 -25.15
N LYS A 98 -1.42 21.26 -24.62
CA LYS A 98 -1.26 22.54 -25.36
C LYS A 98 0.20 22.86 -25.62
N GLU A 99 1.12 22.59 -24.70
CA GLU A 99 2.55 22.78 -24.94
C GLU A 99 3.08 21.76 -25.96
N LEU A 100 2.70 20.51 -25.87
CA LEU A 100 3.04 19.49 -26.87
C LEU A 100 2.50 19.84 -28.26
N ALA A 101 1.29 20.39 -28.37
CA ALA A 101 0.68 20.81 -29.65
C ALA A 101 1.49 21.89 -30.36
N LYS A 102 2.13 22.81 -29.61
CA LYS A 102 2.98 23.87 -30.21
C LYS A 102 4.19 23.32 -30.97
N LEU A 103 4.59 22.07 -30.65
CA LEU A 103 5.74 21.46 -31.31
C LEU A 103 5.48 21.08 -32.77
N GLY A 104 4.21 20.95 -33.19
CA GLY A 104 3.84 20.66 -34.58
C GLY A 104 4.33 19.31 -35.11
N ARG A 105 4.54 18.35 -34.22
CA ARG A 105 5.07 17.01 -34.51
C ARG A 105 4.36 15.94 -33.67
N PRO A 106 4.53 14.63 -33.97
CA PRO A 106 4.01 13.57 -33.13
C PRO A 106 4.52 13.69 -31.69
N ALA A 107 3.61 13.76 -30.75
CA ALA A 107 3.91 13.95 -29.35
C ALA A 107 2.91 13.18 -28.46
N VAL A 108 3.35 12.75 -27.28
CA VAL A 108 2.57 11.93 -26.35
C VAL A 108 2.63 12.51 -24.95
N LEU A 109 1.47 12.66 -24.34
CA LEU A 109 1.35 12.76 -22.88
C LEU A 109 1.04 11.37 -22.33
N LEU A 110 2.00 10.74 -21.67
CA LEU A 110 1.84 9.47 -21.02
C LEU A 110 1.55 9.68 -19.52
N VAL A 111 0.41 9.21 -19.06
CA VAL A 111 0.08 9.16 -17.62
C VAL A 111 0.32 7.75 -17.11
N VAL A 112 1.12 7.62 -16.05
CA VAL A 112 1.41 6.33 -15.39
C VAL A 112 0.73 6.33 -14.04
N ALA A 113 -0.15 5.36 -13.79
CA ALA A 113 -0.93 5.32 -12.55
C ALA A 113 -1.16 3.87 -12.09
N PRO A 114 -1.55 3.65 -10.82
CA PRO A 114 -1.97 2.33 -10.35
C PRO A 114 -3.10 1.76 -11.22
N GLU A 115 -3.06 0.46 -11.49
CA GLU A 115 -4.07 -0.22 -12.31
C GLU A 115 -5.49 0.02 -11.76
N LYS A 116 -5.65 -0.04 -10.44
CA LYS A 116 -6.94 0.16 -9.75
C LYS A 116 -7.51 1.56 -9.94
N ARG A 117 -6.68 2.55 -10.27
CA ARG A 117 -7.08 3.95 -10.47
C ARG A 117 -7.40 4.28 -11.93
N GLN A 118 -6.98 3.48 -12.88
CA GLN A 118 -7.02 3.81 -14.30
C GLN A 118 -8.41 4.21 -14.79
N HIS A 119 -9.44 3.44 -14.44
CA HIS A 119 -10.80 3.71 -14.89
C HIS A 119 -11.33 5.10 -14.45
N THR A 120 -11.09 5.48 -13.20
CA THR A 120 -11.55 6.77 -12.68
C THR A 120 -10.69 7.92 -13.18
N LEU A 121 -9.38 7.72 -13.25
CA LEU A 121 -8.44 8.72 -13.74
C LEU A 121 -8.65 9.02 -15.21
N TRP A 122 -8.88 8.00 -16.05
CA TRP A 122 -9.15 8.20 -17.48
C TRP A 122 -10.39 9.07 -17.71
N ARG A 123 -11.47 8.75 -17.03
CA ARG A 123 -12.70 9.58 -17.11
C ARG A 123 -12.45 11.02 -16.69
N GLU A 124 -11.66 11.25 -15.65
CA GLU A 124 -11.29 12.61 -15.21
C GLU A 124 -10.44 13.33 -16.25
N LEU A 125 -9.43 12.65 -16.83
CA LEU A 125 -8.57 13.19 -17.87
C LEU A 125 -9.42 13.64 -19.08
N LEU A 126 -10.29 12.77 -19.61
CA LEU A 126 -11.15 13.09 -20.74
C LEU A 126 -12.13 14.23 -20.42
N ALA A 127 -12.73 14.24 -19.24
CA ALA A 127 -13.65 15.31 -18.82
C ALA A 127 -12.96 16.68 -18.78
N ARG A 128 -11.72 16.75 -18.28
CA ARG A 128 -10.92 18.00 -18.25
C ARG A 128 -10.55 18.47 -19.64
N LEU A 129 -10.22 17.57 -20.57
CA LEU A 129 -9.97 17.91 -21.96
C LEU A 129 -11.20 18.50 -22.62
N GLN A 130 -12.34 17.84 -22.48
CA GLN A 130 -13.62 18.31 -23.05
C GLN A 130 -14.02 19.67 -22.48
N ALA A 131 -13.87 19.88 -21.18
CA ALA A 131 -14.13 21.17 -20.53
C ALA A 131 -13.24 22.30 -21.05
N ALA A 132 -12.01 21.96 -21.51
CA ALA A 132 -11.08 22.92 -22.12
C ALA A 132 -11.25 23.09 -23.64
N GLY A 133 -12.24 22.44 -24.25
CA GLY A 133 -12.50 22.46 -25.70
C GLY A 133 -11.55 21.57 -26.52
N ILE A 134 -10.75 20.73 -25.90
CA ILE A 134 -9.90 19.73 -26.57
C ILE A 134 -10.75 18.47 -26.75
N LEU A 135 -10.99 18.08 -27.99
CA LEU A 135 -11.85 16.91 -28.26
C LEU A 135 -11.01 15.63 -28.35
N PRO A 136 -11.15 14.70 -27.40
CA PRO A 136 -10.47 13.40 -27.47
C PRO A 136 -11.30 12.44 -28.37
N THR A 137 -10.56 11.65 -29.17
CA THR A 137 -11.11 10.50 -29.88
C THR A 137 -10.39 9.26 -29.33
N GLU A 138 -11.12 8.39 -28.66
CA GLU A 138 -10.53 7.18 -28.09
C GLU A 138 -10.09 6.22 -29.19
N ASP A 139 -8.85 5.73 -29.07
CA ASP A 139 -8.20 4.83 -30.00
C ASP A 139 -7.98 3.45 -29.36
N ALA A 140 -7.77 2.44 -30.19
CA ALA A 140 -7.41 1.13 -29.69
C ALA A 140 -5.99 1.17 -29.07
N PRO A 141 -5.82 0.84 -27.78
CA PRO A 141 -4.51 0.88 -27.14
C PRO A 141 -3.59 -0.23 -27.65
N GLY A 142 -2.27 0.05 -27.65
CA GLY A 142 -1.24 -0.89 -28.03
C GLY A 142 -0.02 -0.83 -27.11
N GLY A 143 0.92 -1.75 -27.22
CA GLY A 143 2.25 -1.64 -26.60
C GLY A 143 2.30 -1.65 -25.06
N GLY A 144 1.28 -2.13 -24.36
CA GLY A 144 1.24 -2.08 -22.87
C GLY A 144 0.54 -0.83 -22.33
N VAL A 145 -0.02 0.01 -23.19
CA VAL A 145 -0.90 1.12 -22.82
C VAL A 145 -2.30 0.58 -22.59
N SER A 146 -2.99 1.06 -21.56
CA SER A 146 -4.32 0.59 -21.19
C SER A 146 -5.43 1.35 -21.87
N GLN A 147 -5.23 2.65 -22.06
CA GLN A 147 -6.20 3.57 -22.67
C GLN A 147 -5.44 4.65 -23.44
N MET A 148 -5.99 5.08 -24.56
CA MET A 148 -5.37 6.06 -25.44
C MET A 148 -6.43 6.88 -26.15
N ALA A 149 -6.14 8.15 -26.42
CA ALA A 149 -6.95 9.02 -27.25
C ALA A 149 -6.08 10.00 -28.06
N SER A 150 -6.40 10.13 -29.33
CA SER A 150 -5.94 11.24 -30.15
C SER A 150 -6.70 12.51 -29.77
N THR A 151 -6.05 13.67 -29.84
CA THR A 151 -6.71 14.94 -29.49
C THR A 151 -6.85 15.84 -30.71
N SER A 152 -7.85 16.74 -30.69
CA SER A 152 -8.03 17.76 -31.72
C SER A 152 -6.83 18.72 -31.87
N GLU A 153 -5.97 18.77 -30.87
CA GLU A 153 -4.74 19.57 -30.85
C GLU A 153 -3.55 18.85 -31.49
N GLY A 154 -3.68 17.55 -31.82
CA GLY A 154 -2.67 16.72 -32.46
C GLY A 154 -1.93 15.74 -31.54
N PRO A 155 -1.45 16.11 -30.33
CA PRO A 155 -0.82 15.16 -29.44
C PRO A 155 -1.75 14.05 -28.97
N VAL A 156 -1.18 12.88 -28.67
CA VAL A 156 -1.88 11.74 -28.08
C VAL A 156 -1.80 11.82 -26.55
N ILE A 157 -2.90 11.52 -25.86
CA ILE A 157 -2.89 11.22 -24.43
C ILE A 157 -3.01 9.72 -24.25
N ALA A 158 -2.17 9.14 -23.39
CA ALA A 158 -2.16 7.72 -23.11
C ALA A 158 -2.10 7.48 -21.60
N LEU A 159 -2.75 6.41 -21.14
CA LEU A 159 -2.73 5.97 -19.75
C LEU A 159 -2.22 4.53 -19.68
N THR A 160 -1.29 4.28 -18.77
CA THR A 160 -0.75 2.96 -18.50
C THR A 160 -0.60 2.72 -17.00
N SER A 161 -0.31 1.47 -16.59
CA SER A 161 -0.03 1.16 -15.19
C SER A 161 1.46 1.09 -14.90
N TRP A 162 1.85 1.37 -13.65
CA TRP A 162 3.19 1.07 -13.15
C TRP A 162 3.57 -0.40 -13.42
N ALA A 163 2.63 -1.33 -13.18
CA ALA A 163 2.85 -2.74 -13.44
C ALA A 163 3.17 -3.02 -14.91
N ALA A 164 2.46 -2.39 -15.86
CA ALA A 164 2.69 -2.55 -17.30
C ALA A 164 4.03 -1.95 -17.72
N VAL A 165 4.36 -0.73 -17.26
CA VAL A 165 5.66 -0.10 -17.51
C VAL A 165 6.77 -1.03 -17.04
N LEU A 166 6.76 -1.42 -15.76
CA LEU A 166 7.83 -2.25 -15.18
C LEU A 166 7.95 -3.61 -15.84
N SER A 167 6.83 -4.24 -16.22
CA SER A 167 6.86 -5.52 -16.96
C SER A 167 7.46 -5.36 -18.34
N THR A 168 7.19 -4.25 -19.04
CA THR A 168 7.80 -3.97 -20.35
C THR A 168 9.31 -3.76 -20.23
N LEU A 169 9.76 -3.06 -19.18
CA LEU A 169 11.20 -2.90 -18.92
C LEU A 169 11.86 -4.23 -18.56
N GLU A 170 11.25 -5.06 -17.72
CA GLU A 170 11.76 -6.39 -17.34
C GLU A 170 11.96 -7.31 -18.55
N MET A 171 11.02 -7.31 -19.49
CA MET A 171 11.14 -8.12 -20.72
C MET A 171 12.35 -7.72 -21.56
N GLN A 172 12.76 -6.47 -21.56
CA GLN A 172 13.91 -6.00 -22.32
C GLN A 172 15.25 -6.12 -21.58
N THR A 173 15.20 -6.24 -20.25
CA THR A 173 16.41 -6.27 -19.39
C THR A 173 16.80 -7.68 -18.94
N VAL A 174 16.41 -8.73 -19.68
CA VAL A 174 16.70 -10.13 -19.31
C VAL A 174 18.18 -10.37 -19.10
N ASP A 175 19.04 -9.75 -19.93
CA ASP A 175 20.48 -9.87 -19.90
C ASP A 175 21.17 -8.75 -19.10
N ASP A 176 20.42 -7.93 -18.35
CA ASP A 176 20.91 -6.81 -17.53
C ASP A 176 20.51 -7.01 -16.05
N PRO A 177 21.28 -7.80 -15.27
CA PRO A 177 20.94 -8.12 -13.88
C PRO A 177 20.85 -6.88 -12.98
N ALA A 178 21.65 -5.83 -13.23
CA ALA A 178 21.62 -4.61 -12.46
C ALA A 178 20.30 -3.86 -12.66
N ALA A 179 19.91 -3.62 -13.92
CA ALA A 179 18.62 -2.99 -14.22
C ALA A 179 17.44 -3.81 -13.68
N ARG A 180 17.48 -5.14 -13.78
CA ARG A 180 16.43 -6.01 -13.21
C ARG A 180 16.31 -5.89 -11.71
N SER A 181 17.43 -5.77 -11.00
CA SER A 181 17.42 -5.52 -9.55
C SER A 181 16.74 -4.20 -9.21
N ASP A 182 17.07 -3.13 -9.93
CA ASP A 182 16.51 -1.81 -9.71
C ASP A 182 15.02 -1.75 -10.08
N ILE A 183 14.61 -2.38 -11.19
CA ILE A 183 13.21 -2.52 -11.57
C ILE A 183 12.42 -3.29 -10.48
N GLY A 184 13.00 -4.37 -9.93
CA GLY A 184 12.39 -5.13 -8.84
C GLY A 184 12.19 -4.30 -7.57
N GLN A 185 13.13 -3.39 -7.25
CA GLN A 185 13.00 -2.47 -6.12
C GLN A 185 11.90 -1.42 -6.36
N LEU A 186 11.84 -0.84 -7.57
CA LEU A 186 10.78 0.10 -7.94
C LEU A 186 9.41 -0.59 -7.94
N ARG A 187 9.31 -1.83 -8.43
CA ARG A 187 8.09 -2.63 -8.36
C ARG A 187 7.60 -2.79 -6.93
N ALA A 188 8.48 -3.14 -6.01
CA ALA A 188 8.13 -3.28 -4.59
C ALA A 188 7.64 -1.96 -3.96
N LEU A 189 8.19 -0.81 -4.39
CA LEU A 189 7.69 0.51 -3.98
C LEU A 189 6.28 0.76 -4.53
N CYS A 190 6.04 0.50 -5.81
CA CYS A 190 4.73 0.68 -6.44
C CYS A 190 3.65 -0.20 -5.79
N GLU A 191 3.95 -1.49 -5.54
CA GLU A 191 3.05 -2.41 -4.84
C GLU A 191 2.72 -1.93 -3.42
N ALA A 192 3.71 -1.40 -2.72
CA ALA A 192 3.51 -0.83 -1.39
C ALA A 192 2.61 0.41 -1.42
N ALA A 193 2.86 1.33 -2.35
CA ALA A 193 2.02 2.52 -2.54
C ALA A 193 0.57 2.15 -2.91
N ASP A 194 0.38 1.14 -3.77
CA ASP A 194 -0.95 0.63 -4.14
C ASP A 194 -1.70 0.02 -2.96
N SER A 195 -0.97 -0.55 -2.01
CA SER A 195 -1.58 -1.19 -0.85
C SER A 195 -2.24 -0.20 0.11
N GLU A 196 -1.81 1.05 0.13
CA GLU A 196 -2.32 2.10 1.05
C GLU A 196 -3.39 2.99 0.44
N ALA A 197 -3.75 2.72 -0.79
CA ALA A 197 -4.61 3.56 -1.60
C ALA A 197 -6.07 3.64 -1.16
N PHE A 198 -6.65 4.83 -1.26
CA PHE A 198 -8.11 4.99 -1.26
C PHE A 198 -8.66 4.58 -2.64
N LEU A 199 -9.42 3.49 -2.65
CA LEU A 199 -10.16 3.09 -3.85
C LEU A 199 -11.49 3.84 -3.90
N PRO A 200 -11.89 4.40 -5.07
CA PRO A 200 -13.19 5.02 -5.21
C PRO A 200 -14.30 4.01 -4.83
N LEU A 201 -15.19 4.46 -3.95
CA LEU A 201 -16.31 3.62 -3.51
C LEU A 201 -17.34 3.50 -4.62
N SER A 202 -17.70 2.28 -4.98
CA SER A 202 -18.80 2.03 -5.92
C SER A 202 -20.15 2.12 -5.21
N ALA A 203 -21.21 2.41 -5.97
CA ALA A 203 -22.57 2.39 -5.44
C ALA A 203 -22.95 1.01 -4.87
N GLU A 204 -22.46 -0.06 -5.49
CA GLU A 204 -22.64 -1.44 -5.01
C GLU A 204 -22.01 -1.65 -3.64
N THR A 205 -20.75 -1.21 -3.46
CA THR A 205 -20.06 -1.28 -2.17
C THR A 205 -20.77 -0.47 -1.09
N LEU A 206 -21.25 0.74 -1.42
CA LEU A 206 -21.94 1.61 -0.47
C LEU A 206 -23.32 1.07 -0.06
N CYS A 207 -23.98 0.31 -0.93
CA CYS A 207 -25.31 -0.26 -0.68
C CYS A 207 -25.26 -1.72 -0.16
N ASP A 208 -24.09 -2.33 -0.02
CA ASP A 208 -23.97 -3.69 0.50
C ASP A 208 -24.21 -3.73 2.01
N GLN A 209 -25.39 -4.20 2.42
CA GLN A 209 -25.79 -4.33 3.83
C GLN A 209 -24.99 -5.39 4.59
N ARG A 210 -24.30 -6.31 3.92
CA ARG A 210 -23.52 -7.38 4.56
C ARG A 210 -22.26 -6.82 5.23
N THR A 211 -21.64 -5.81 4.61
CA THR A 211 -20.43 -5.19 5.17
C THR A 211 -20.66 -4.55 6.56
N PRO A 212 -21.62 -3.65 6.76
CA PRO A 212 -21.89 -3.11 8.10
C PRO A 212 -22.36 -4.19 9.09
N GLN A 213 -23.14 -5.16 8.65
CA GLN A 213 -23.54 -6.29 9.49
C GLN A 213 -22.33 -7.08 9.98
N LEU A 214 -21.37 -7.40 9.11
CA LEU A 214 -20.12 -8.06 9.47
C LEU A 214 -19.32 -7.23 10.49
N MET A 215 -19.21 -5.92 10.27
CA MET A 215 -18.49 -5.03 11.19
C MET A 215 -19.12 -5.02 12.59
N LEU A 216 -20.44 -4.98 12.68
CA LEU A 216 -21.16 -5.07 13.95
C LEU A 216 -20.94 -6.42 14.65
N GLN A 217 -20.99 -7.52 13.91
CA GLN A 217 -20.73 -8.87 14.45
C GLN A 217 -19.30 -9.00 14.96
N LEU A 218 -18.31 -8.50 14.22
CA LEU A 218 -16.90 -8.54 14.65
C LEU A 218 -16.66 -7.66 15.88
N SER A 219 -17.28 -6.49 15.97
CA SER A 219 -17.19 -5.62 17.14
C SER A 219 -17.78 -6.27 18.39
N ASP A 220 -18.96 -6.87 18.27
CA ASP A 220 -19.62 -7.61 19.34
C ASP A 220 -18.82 -8.87 19.76
N LEU A 221 -18.23 -9.56 18.78
CA LEU A 221 -17.36 -10.72 19.04
C LEU A 221 -16.13 -10.32 19.86
N VAL A 222 -15.44 -9.23 19.50
CA VAL A 222 -14.29 -8.71 20.27
C VAL A 222 -14.65 -8.39 21.70
N GLN A 223 -15.80 -7.74 21.92
CA GLN A 223 -16.26 -7.42 23.27
C GLN A 223 -16.55 -8.71 24.05
N THR A 224 -17.24 -9.67 23.44
CA THR A 224 -17.58 -10.94 24.10
C THR A 224 -16.34 -11.76 24.44
N ILE A 225 -15.33 -11.81 23.55
CA ILE A 225 -14.05 -12.45 23.81
C ILE A 225 -13.36 -11.82 25.03
N ALA A 226 -13.30 -10.48 25.07
CA ALA A 226 -12.67 -9.77 26.16
C ALA A 226 -13.35 -10.06 27.50
N ASP A 227 -14.67 -9.97 27.53
CA ASP A 227 -15.45 -10.21 28.77
C ASP A 227 -15.33 -11.66 29.23
N THR A 228 -15.34 -12.63 28.30
CA THR A 228 -15.17 -14.06 28.60
C THR A 228 -13.77 -14.37 29.13
N ALA A 229 -12.74 -13.79 28.50
CA ALA A 229 -11.35 -13.98 28.93
C ALA A 229 -11.10 -13.37 30.33
N VAL A 230 -11.71 -12.23 30.65
CA VAL A 230 -11.70 -11.65 32.01
C VAL A 230 -12.42 -12.56 33.01
N ALA A 231 -13.60 -13.04 32.65
CA ALA A 231 -14.38 -13.96 33.51
C ALA A 231 -13.64 -15.26 33.79
N ARG A 232 -12.82 -15.74 32.87
CA ARG A 232 -11.97 -16.94 33.04
C ARG A 232 -10.62 -16.64 33.72
N GLY A 233 -10.32 -15.38 34.02
CA GLY A 233 -9.03 -14.99 34.62
C GLY A 233 -7.84 -15.05 33.67
N VAL A 234 -8.05 -15.14 32.34
CA VAL A 234 -6.98 -15.20 31.35
C VAL A 234 -6.23 -13.86 31.26
N PHE A 235 -6.98 -12.76 31.30
CA PHE A 235 -6.41 -11.42 31.34
C PHE A 235 -7.34 -10.40 32.05
N LEU A 236 -6.78 -9.22 32.33
CA LEU A 236 -7.50 -8.08 32.92
C LEU A 236 -7.48 -6.90 31.95
N HIS A 237 -8.51 -6.06 32.02
CA HIS A 237 -8.56 -4.80 31.27
C HIS A 237 -8.90 -3.58 32.15
N GLY A 238 -8.88 -3.75 33.48
CA GLY A 238 -9.17 -2.67 34.42
C GLY A 238 -8.26 -1.45 34.22
N GLY A 239 -8.85 -0.27 34.00
CA GLY A 239 -8.13 0.98 33.71
C GLY A 239 -7.74 1.16 32.24
N LEU A 240 -7.90 0.15 31.38
CA LEU A 240 -7.63 0.25 29.94
C LEU A 240 -8.93 0.53 29.18
N ARG A 241 -8.87 1.50 28.25
CA ARG A 241 -10.01 1.84 27.38
C ARG A 241 -10.05 0.94 26.14
N PRO A 242 -11.26 0.67 25.57
CA PRO A 242 -11.36 0.17 24.21
C PRO A 242 -10.61 1.11 23.26
N GLN A 243 -9.89 0.53 22.30
CA GLN A 243 -9.16 1.30 21.31
C GLN A 243 -9.74 1.05 19.92
N ASN A 244 -10.39 2.07 19.38
CA ASN A 244 -10.91 2.09 18.05
C ASN A 244 -10.15 3.14 17.22
N SER A 245 -9.62 2.72 16.08
CA SER A 245 -8.93 3.58 15.12
C SER A 245 -9.27 3.16 13.69
N SER A 246 -8.77 3.87 12.72
CA SER A 246 -8.91 3.49 11.30
C SER A 246 -8.28 2.13 10.96
N GLU A 247 -7.36 1.63 11.77
CA GLU A 247 -6.65 0.38 11.52
C GLU A 247 -7.19 -0.81 12.32
N ARG A 248 -7.86 -0.55 13.46
CA ARG A 248 -8.22 -1.63 14.40
C ARG A 248 -9.37 -1.29 15.34
N ILE A 249 -10.10 -2.32 15.74
CA ILE A 249 -11.17 -2.29 16.75
C ILE A 249 -10.86 -3.34 17.79
N GLY A 250 -10.58 -2.93 19.04
CA GLY A 250 -10.22 -3.88 20.08
C GLY A 250 -9.85 -3.19 21.38
N ARG A 251 -9.10 -3.88 22.19
CA ARG A 251 -8.65 -3.31 23.46
C ARG A 251 -7.32 -3.85 23.94
N TYR A 252 -6.63 -3.04 24.72
CA TYR A 252 -5.48 -3.47 25.48
C TYR A 252 -5.89 -4.36 26.65
N THR A 253 -5.04 -5.29 26.99
CA THR A 253 -5.22 -6.27 28.06
C THR A 253 -3.94 -6.43 28.85
N TYR A 254 -4.04 -6.75 30.13
CA TYR A 254 -2.92 -7.20 30.96
C TYR A 254 -3.05 -8.70 31.17
N PHE A 255 -1.95 -9.43 31.06
CA PHE A 255 -1.87 -10.83 31.45
C PHE A 255 -1.38 -10.94 32.90
N GLY A 256 -1.99 -11.88 33.62
CA GLY A 256 -1.69 -12.15 35.01
C GLY A 256 -2.25 -11.15 36.00
N GLU A 257 -2.32 -11.57 37.26
CA GLU A 257 -2.85 -10.78 38.38
C GLU A 257 -1.96 -9.55 38.68
N ASP A 258 -0.68 -9.66 38.36
CA ASP A 258 0.32 -8.61 38.60
C ASP A 258 0.39 -7.51 37.52
N ARG A 259 -0.41 -7.59 36.46
CA ARG A 259 -0.49 -6.65 35.35
C ARG A 259 0.86 -6.32 34.67
N ARG A 260 1.82 -7.26 34.68
CA ARG A 260 3.20 -7.01 34.24
C ARG A 260 3.42 -7.18 32.75
N SER A 261 2.55 -7.87 32.06
CA SER A 261 2.61 -8.08 30.61
C SER A 261 1.33 -7.62 29.98
N TRP A 262 1.42 -6.94 28.85
CA TRP A 262 0.25 -6.42 28.16
C TRP A 262 0.30 -6.72 26.66
N GLY A 263 -0.88 -6.77 26.08
CA GLY A 263 -1.08 -6.96 24.66
C GLY A 263 -2.36 -6.29 24.22
N TRP A 264 -2.64 -6.40 22.94
CA TRP A 264 -3.85 -5.89 22.34
C TRP A 264 -4.59 -7.04 21.62
N VAL A 265 -5.90 -7.14 21.82
CA VAL A 265 -6.77 -8.14 21.17
C VAL A 265 -7.90 -7.46 20.41
N GLY A 266 -8.18 -7.90 19.19
CA GLY A 266 -9.27 -7.37 18.41
C GLY A 266 -9.18 -7.60 16.91
N VAL A 267 -10.03 -6.90 16.16
CA VAL A 267 -10.00 -6.86 14.70
C VAL A 267 -8.93 -5.89 14.23
N HIS A 268 -7.96 -6.39 13.48
CA HIS A 268 -6.89 -5.57 12.91
C HIS A 268 -6.98 -5.58 11.39
N PHE A 269 -7.55 -4.54 10.79
CA PHE A 269 -7.85 -4.46 9.35
C PHE A 269 -6.60 -4.58 8.48
N ARG A 270 -5.49 -3.94 8.87
CA ARG A 270 -4.23 -4.02 8.12
C ARG A 270 -3.66 -5.43 8.12
N HIS A 271 -3.60 -6.11 9.27
CA HIS A 271 -3.12 -7.49 9.36
C HIS A 271 -4.05 -8.45 8.61
N TRP A 272 -5.37 -8.27 8.76
CA TRP A 272 -6.34 -9.07 8.01
C TRP A 272 -6.11 -8.96 6.50
N ARG A 273 -5.95 -7.74 5.99
CA ARG A 273 -5.65 -7.49 4.57
C ARG A 273 -4.29 -8.07 4.14
N THR A 274 -3.25 -7.88 4.96
CA THR A 274 -1.87 -8.27 4.60
C THR A 274 -1.68 -9.77 4.59
N TYR A 275 -2.23 -10.46 5.58
CA TYR A 275 -2.02 -11.90 5.75
C TYR A 275 -3.17 -12.76 5.21
N GLY A 276 -4.34 -12.19 4.93
CA GLY A 276 -5.47 -12.88 4.31
C GLY A 276 -6.08 -14.03 5.14
N ARG A 277 -5.83 -14.07 6.46
CA ARG A 277 -6.22 -15.21 7.32
C ARG A 277 -7.51 -14.98 8.10
N THR A 278 -7.44 -14.10 9.08
CA THR A 278 -8.50 -13.87 10.05
C THR A 278 -8.64 -12.38 10.32
N PRO A 279 -9.83 -11.87 10.65
CA PRO A 279 -9.98 -10.52 11.17
C PRO A 279 -9.39 -10.33 12.57
N LEU A 280 -9.37 -11.40 13.42
CA LEU A 280 -8.98 -11.31 14.82
C LEU A 280 -7.49 -11.58 15.02
N TRP A 281 -6.86 -10.72 15.81
CA TRP A 281 -5.43 -10.74 16.09
C TRP A 281 -5.17 -10.47 17.57
N PHE A 282 -4.12 -11.11 18.08
CA PHE A 282 -3.48 -10.73 19.32
C PHE A 282 -2.12 -10.13 18.98
N VAL A 283 -1.83 -8.93 19.51
CA VAL A 283 -0.64 -8.15 19.20
C VAL A 283 0.12 -7.85 20.47
N ILE A 284 1.41 -8.19 20.48
CA ILE A 284 2.34 -7.86 21.56
C ILE A 284 3.33 -6.84 20.98
N SER A 285 3.47 -5.69 21.64
CA SER A 285 4.37 -4.64 21.16
C SER A 285 5.82 -5.06 21.15
N GLN A 286 6.63 -4.48 20.24
CA GLN A 286 8.05 -4.79 20.13
C GLN A 286 8.79 -4.74 21.48
N PRO A 287 8.65 -3.71 22.34
CA PRO A 287 9.33 -3.66 23.62
C PRO A 287 8.96 -4.80 24.58
N GLU A 288 7.71 -5.27 24.53
CA GLU A 288 7.30 -6.44 25.33
C GLU A 288 7.83 -7.75 24.75
N CYS A 289 7.89 -7.86 23.41
CA CYS A 289 8.45 -9.03 22.73
C CYS A 289 9.93 -9.23 22.97
N ASP A 290 10.69 -8.14 22.98
CA ASP A 290 12.15 -8.15 23.16
C ASP A 290 12.52 -8.41 24.63
N ARG A 291 11.55 -8.33 25.53
CA ARG A 291 11.73 -8.62 26.94
C ARG A 291 11.72 -10.14 27.19
N LYS A 292 12.83 -10.68 27.67
CA LYS A 292 12.97 -12.06 28.20
C LYS A 292 12.55 -13.20 27.25
N GLY A 293 12.75 -13.06 25.93
CA GLY A 293 12.49 -14.16 25.00
C GLY A 293 11.01 -14.49 24.77
N VAL A 294 10.10 -13.56 25.06
CA VAL A 294 8.64 -13.74 24.89
C VAL A 294 8.30 -14.18 23.47
N ALA A 295 8.87 -13.52 22.45
CA ALA A 295 8.61 -13.87 21.06
C ALA A 295 9.08 -15.29 20.71
N ASP A 296 10.23 -15.72 21.26
CA ASP A 296 10.78 -17.06 21.00
C ASP A 296 9.92 -18.14 21.63
N SER A 297 9.49 -17.96 22.89
CA SER A 297 8.63 -18.91 23.60
C SER A 297 7.29 -19.09 22.90
N ILE A 298 6.63 -17.97 22.56
CA ILE A 298 5.35 -18.02 21.85
C ILE A 298 5.54 -18.55 20.42
N GLY A 299 6.64 -18.17 19.72
CA GLY A 299 6.95 -18.65 18.37
C GLY A 299 7.14 -20.17 18.31
N GLN A 300 7.85 -20.75 19.29
CA GLN A 300 8.03 -22.21 19.40
C GLN A 300 6.68 -22.93 19.67
N TRP A 301 5.88 -22.41 20.59
CA TRP A 301 4.56 -22.92 20.85
C TRP A 301 3.65 -22.83 19.62
N ALA A 302 3.66 -21.69 18.95
CA ALA A 302 2.84 -21.42 17.75
C ALA A 302 3.21 -22.39 16.61
N ALA A 303 4.50 -22.61 16.36
CA ALA A 303 4.97 -23.56 15.36
C ALA A 303 4.50 -24.99 15.65
N LYS A 304 4.54 -25.43 16.93
CA LYS A 304 4.08 -26.74 17.34
C LYS A 304 2.56 -26.92 17.20
N ASN A 305 1.78 -25.86 17.34
CA ASN A 305 0.31 -25.88 17.33
C ASN A 305 -0.29 -25.32 16.02
N GLU A 306 0.54 -25.13 14.97
CA GLU A 306 0.13 -24.62 13.66
C GLU A 306 -0.57 -23.25 13.72
N VAL A 307 -0.21 -22.42 14.71
CA VAL A 307 -0.72 -21.06 14.86
C VAL A 307 0.14 -20.11 14.05
N PHE A 308 -0.49 -19.29 13.22
CA PHE A 308 0.25 -18.29 12.45
C PHE A 308 0.73 -17.15 13.33
N THR A 309 2.01 -16.83 13.21
CA THR A 309 2.64 -15.66 13.84
C THR A 309 3.53 -14.93 12.85
N ALA A 310 3.70 -13.63 13.06
CA ALA A 310 4.63 -12.83 12.26
C ALA A 310 5.14 -11.62 13.09
N ARG A 311 6.16 -10.94 12.60
CA ARG A 311 6.49 -9.58 13.02
C ARG A 311 5.96 -8.61 11.97
N ASP A 312 5.23 -7.60 12.40
CA ASP A 312 4.72 -6.58 11.49
C ASP A 312 5.79 -5.52 11.16
N ALA A 313 5.43 -4.53 10.35
CA ALA A 313 6.34 -3.46 9.92
C ALA A 313 6.85 -2.57 11.08
N LYS A 314 6.16 -2.58 12.23
CA LYS A 314 6.56 -1.85 13.45
C LYS A 314 7.45 -2.70 14.36
N GLY A 315 7.64 -3.98 14.02
CA GLY A 315 8.35 -4.96 14.85
C GLY A 315 7.47 -5.62 15.92
N ASP A 316 6.16 -5.29 15.97
CA ASP A 316 5.22 -5.91 16.88
C ASP A 316 5.02 -7.38 16.52
N PHE A 317 4.88 -8.23 17.53
CA PHE A 317 4.64 -9.66 17.35
C PHE A 317 3.13 -9.90 17.26
N VAL A 318 2.70 -10.47 16.12
CA VAL A 318 1.27 -10.67 15.82
C VAL A 318 0.93 -12.15 15.74
N ILE A 319 -0.20 -12.53 16.35
CA ILE A 319 -0.70 -13.90 16.45
C ILE A 319 -2.10 -13.93 15.85
N ALA A 320 -2.33 -14.79 14.88
CA ALA A 320 -3.64 -14.97 14.29
C ALA A 320 -4.57 -15.74 15.24
N LEU A 321 -5.73 -15.15 15.48
CA LEU A 321 -6.82 -15.79 16.21
C LEU A 321 -7.84 -16.27 15.18
N ASP A 322 -7.55 -17.42 14.55
CA ASP A 322 -8.35 -17.95 13.46
C ASP A 322 -9.79 -18.26 13.92
N ILE A 323 -10.77 -17.78 13.15
CA ILE A 323 -12.19 -18.06 13.33
C ILE A 323 -12.55 -19.25 12.43
N HIS A 324 -13.13 -20.29 13.01
CA HIS A 324 -13.69 -21.40 12.24
C HIS A 324 -15.02 -20.97 11.61
N ALA A 325 -15.10 -21.05 10.30
CA ALA A 325 -16.29 -20.66 9.56
C ALA A 325 -17.46 -21.61 9.84
N GLY A 326 -18.66 -21.04 9.99
CA GLY A 326 -19.88 -21.82 10.20
C GLY A 326 -20.19 -22.20 11.64
N GLU A 327 -19.33 -21.82 12.59
CA GLU A 327 -19.54 -22.10 14.01
C GLU A 327 -20.38 -21.01 14.69
N GLU A 328 -21.12 -21.43 15.71
CA GLU A 328 -21.88 -20.53 16.55
C GLU A 328 -20.98 -19.63 17.41
N LYS A 329 -21.46 -18.41 17.71
CA LYS A 329 -20.70 -17.38 18.46
C LYS A 329 -20.05 -17.94 19.73
N GLY A 330 -20.78 -18.74 20.53
CA GLY A 330 -20.26 -19.30 21.79
C GLY A 330 -19.06 -20.23 21.59
N VAL A 331 -19.10 -21.04 20.52
CA VAL A 331 -17.99 -21.95 20.15
C VAL A 331 -16.77 -21.14 19.71
N VAL A 332 -16.96 -20.14 18.86
CA VAL A 332 -15.89 -19.23 18.40
C VAL A 332 -15.25 -18.52 19.59
N VAL A 333 -16.05 -17.93 20.47
CA VAL A 333 -15.55 -17.22 21.67
C VAL A 333 -14.72 -18.14 22.55
N SER A 334 -15.23 -19.36 22.83
CA SER A 334 -14.50 -20.35 23.67
C SER A 334 -13.16 -20.69 23.04
N ALA A 335 -13.13 -21.06 21.76
CA ALA A 335 -11.91 -21.44 21.05
C ALA A 335 -10.85 -20.32 21.04
N ILE A 336 -11.29 -19.06 20.85
CA ILE A 336 -10.38 -17.91 20.88
C ILE A 336 -9.83 -17.67 22.28
N VAL A 337 -10.69 -17.76 23.33
CA VAL A 337 -10.24 -17.58 24.71
C VAL A 337 -9.31 -18.70 25.15
N ASP A 338 -9.56 -19.96 24.76
CA ASP A 338 -8.66 -21.08 25.01
C ASP A 338 -7.28 -20.85 24.36
N LYS A 339 -7.26 -20.30 23.13
CA LYS A 339 -6.01 -19.93 22.45
C LYS A 339 -5.27 -18.80 23.17
N LEU A 340 -5.98 -17.76 23.64
CA LEU A 340 -5.39 -16.68 24.42
C LEU A 340 -4.82 -17.18 25.76
N GLU A 341 -5.50 -18.09 26.43
CA GLU A 341 -5.02 -18.74 27.64
C GLU A 341 -3.74 -19.54 27.37
N ALA A 342 -3.72 -20.31 26.26
CA ALA A 342 -2.53 -21.06 25.87
C ALA A 342 -1.34 -20.16 25.54
N VAL A 343 -1.57 -19.00 24.90
CA VAL A 343 -0.53 -17.98 24.67
C VAL A 343 -0.04 -17.41 26.01
N TYR A 344 -0.94 -17.10 26.93
CA TYR A 344 -0.60 -16.59 28.25
C TYR A 344 0.33 -17.55 29.01
N GLN A 345 0.06 -18.86 28.94
CA GLN A 345 0.88 -19.89 29.57
C GLN A 345 2.32 -19.96 29.01
N GLN A 346 2.59 -19.39 27.83
CA GLN A 346 3.94 -19.32 27.24
C GLN A 346 4.72 -18.08 27.69
N LEU A 347 4.07 -17.13 28.34
CA LEU A 347 4.76 -15.94 28.83
C LEU A 347 5.70 -16.31 29.97
N PRO A 348 6.95 -15.83 29.97
CA PRO A 348 7.91 -16.14 31.03
C PRO A 348 7.39 -15.62 32.37
N ILE A 349 7.41 -16.44 33.38
CA ILE A 349 7.09 -16.07 34.76
C ILE A 349 8.12 -15.01 35.19
N PRO A 350 7.71 -13.81 35.60
CA PRO A 350 8.65 -12.78 36.01
C PRO A 350 9.43 -13.23 37.23
N ASP A 351 10.74 -13.04 37.19
CA ASP A 351 11.59 -13.21 38.35
C ASP A 351 11.19 -12.23 39.44
N GLN A 352 10.83 -12.73 40.63
CA GLN A 352 10.32 -11.92 41.74
C GLN A 352 11.31 -10.86 42.27
N SER A 353 12.54 -10.85 41.77
CA SER A 353 13.61 -9.93 42.20
C SER A 353 13.64 -8.54 41.55
N SER A 354 12.77 -8.23 40.59
CA SER A 354 12.75 -6.93 39.90
C SER A 354 11.38 -6.23 40.01
N VAL A 355 11.02 -5.79 41.20
CA VAL A 355 9.88 -4.89 41.42
C VAL A 355 10.30 -3.48 41.05
N ILE A 356 10.06 -3.07 39.80
CA ILE A 356 10.00 -1.65 39.44
C ILE A 356 8.51 -1.31 39.40
N GLU A 357 8.06 -0.47 40.31
CA GLU A 357 6.70 0.09 40.25
C GLU A 357 6.48 0.74 38.87
N PRO A 358 5.39 0.41 38.18
CA PRO A 358 5.08 1.06 36.91
C PRO A 358 4.80 2.53 37.17
N ALA A 359 5.58 3.43 36.56
CA ALA A 359 5.22 4.82 36.45
C ALA A 359 3.87 4.92 35.76
N LEU A 360 2.87 5.48 36.43
CA LEU A 360 1.60 5.82 35.83
C LEU A 360 1.87 6.77 34.67
N PRO A 361 1.29 6.56 33.49
CA PRO A 361 1.41 7.50 32.40
C PRO A 361 0.81 8.83 32.85
N GLU A 362 1.62 9.88 32.77
CA GLU A 362 1.15 11.25 32.97
C GLU A 362 -0.03 11.52 32.04
N THR A 363 -1.14 11.92 32.59
CA THR A 363 -2.28 12.43 31.83
C THR A 363 -1.81 13.68 31.08
N PRO A 364 -1.98 13.77 29.74
CA PRO A 364 -1.81 15.07 29.09
C PRO A 364 -2.83 16.04 29.66
N ASP A 365 -2.33 17.17 30.12
CA ASP A 365 -3.17 18.33 30.51
C ASP A 365 -4.06 18.74 29.32
N GLU A 366 -5.26 19.20 29.61
CA GLU A 366 -6.40 19.56 28.79
C GLU A 366 -6.13 20.32 27.50
#